data_117b5cca850d827b92de091110ce208f
#
_entry.id   117b5cca850d827b92de091110ce208f
#
_cell.length_a   1.000
_cell.length_b   1.000
_cell.length_c   1.000
_cell.angle_alpha   90.00
_cell.angle_beta   90.00
_cell.angle_gamma   90.00
#
_symmetry.space_group_name_H-M   'P 1'
#
loop_
_entity.id
_entity.type
_entity.pdbx_description
1 polymer ?
#
loop_
_entity_poly.entity_id
_entity_poly.type
_entity_poly.pdbx_seq_one_letter_code
_entity_poly.pdbx_strand_id
1 'polypeptide(L)'
;STGTTVGTTRPDEPLVITRNKGSVITYYALPLYPDWYHIGYEEVVFDTDKTVEILCLRNNNGLIKVRTRDALTGCMISNTIYDETGKKIGNCDSSEDGYVSEANPIGFERNYKTLGDTRYEATEPALFIAVKPSEAVVNYIDLHPKEGQDYIALKFIDSVTKAPITTGISCWFSSTVKIIVTDYQGIAHISGTYDSKVVILVRRDGYTEYNQSYDNLANHSVTTIELVPEPVFENDGIDYMQIEGDGIEHPIFRVGDVESN
;
A
#
# COMPACT_ATOMS: atom_id res chain seq x y z
N SER A 1 -25.47 -16.64 -1.57
CA SER A 1 -26.69 -16.49 -2.41
C SER A 1 -26.55 -15.24 -3.24
N THR A 2 -26.67 -15.35 -4.55
CA THR A 2 -26.69 -14.22 -5.48
C THR A 2 -28.03 -13.54 -5.34
N GLY A 3 -28.08 -12.43 -4.58
CA GLY A 3 -29.29 -11.59 -4.48
C GLY A 3 -29.62 -10.97 -5.84
N THR A 4 -30.92 -10.93 -6.20
CA THR A 4 -31.37 -10.23 -7.40
C THR A 4 -31.92 -8.88 -7.00
N THR A 5 -31.44 -7.80 -7.64
CA THR A 5 -32.01 -6.47 -7.44
C THR A 5 -33.45 -6.46 -7.94
N VAL A 6 -34.40 -6.13 -7.04
CA VAL A 6 -35.83 -6.08 -7.36
C VAL A 6 -36.34 -4.68 -7.71
N GLY A 7 -35.52 -3.66 -7.43
CA GLY A 7 -35.82 -2.27 -7.76
C GLY A 7 -35.01 -1.29 -6.92
N THR A 8 -35.19 -0.01 -7.18
CA THR A 8 -34.62 1.10 -6.40
C THR A 8 -35.77 1.98 -5.90
N THR A 9 -35.62 2.53 -4.72
CA THR A 9 -36.58 3.48 -4.11
C THR A 9 -35.87 4.73 -3.65
N ARG A 10 -36.63 5.78 -3.43
CA ARG A 10 -36.20 7.03 -2.79
C ARG A 10 -36.91 7.17 -1.44
N PRO A 11 -36.43 8.04 -0.54
CA PRO A 11 -37.04 8.18 0.80
C PRO A 11 -38.58 8.39 0.81
N ASP A 12 -39.10 9.06 -0.21
CA ASP A 12 -40.54 9.41 -0.29
C ASP A 12 -41.29 8.58 -1.36
N GLU A 13 -40.66 7.61 -1.99
CA GLU A 13 -41.27 6.76 -3.01
C GLU A 13 -41.11 5.30 -2.64
N PRO A 14 -42.13 4.66 -2.03
CA PRO A 14 -42.04 3.24 -1.70
C PRO A 14 -41.93 2.36 -2.97
N LEU A 15 -41.07 1.37 -2.94
CA LEU A 15 -40.99 0.37 -3.99
C LEU A 15 -42.11 -0.66 -3.82
N VAL A 16 -43.01 -0.73 -4.79
CA VAL A 16 -44.08 -1.72 -4.78
C VAL A 16 -43.60 -3.02 -5.46
N ILE A 17 -43.66 -4.11 -4.71
CA ILE A 17 -43.25 -5.43 -5.18
C ILE A 17 -44.45 -6.38 -5.10
N THR A 18 -44.82 -6.98 -6.24
CA THR A 18 -45.90 -7.96 -6.31
C THR A 18 -45.34 -9.36 -6.30
N ARG A 19 -45.92 -10.25 -5.49
CA ARG A 19 -45.54 -11.65 -5.37
C ARG A 19 -46.77 -12.54 -5.19
N ASN A 20 -46.60 -13.82 -5.42
CA ASN A 20 -47.70 -14.77 -5.20
C ASN A 20 -47.99 -14.94 -3.71
N LYS A 21 -49.28 -15.07 -3.38
CA LYS A 21 -49.71 -15.32 -2.00
C LYS A 21 -49.01 -16.59 -1.47
N GLY A 22 -48.50 -16.49 -0.25
CA GLY A 22 -47.75 -17.53 0.44
C GLY A 22 -46.26 -17.56 0.12
N SER A 23 -45.75 -16.68 -0.75
CA SER A 23 -44.30 -16.55 -0.96
C SER A 23 -43.64 -15.98 0.28
N VAL A 24 -42.47 -16.53 0.64
CA VAL A 24 -41.59 -16.01 1.70
C VAL A 24 -40.31 -15.52 1.04
N ILE A 25 -39.99 -14.26 1.18
CA ILE A 25 -38.83 -13.65 0.54
C ILE A 25 -38.09 -12.77 1.54
N THR A 26 -36.80 -12.92 1.54
CA THR A 26 -35.91 -12.07 2.36
C THR A 26 -35.48 -10.86 1.53
N TYR A 27 -35.71 -9.67 2.05
CA TYR A 27 -35.29 -8.42 1.44
C TYR A 27 -34.22 -7.73 2.30
N TYR A 28 -33.33 -7.06 1.63
CA TYR A 28 -32.37 -6.14 2.25
C TYR A 28 -32.15 -4.93 1.34
N ALA A 29 -31.82 -3.81 1.93
CA ALA A 29 -31.47 -2.61 1.19
C ALA A 29 -29.95 -2.56 0.98
N LEU A 30 -29.51 -2.24 -0.23
CA LEU A 30 -28.13 -1.86 -0.53
C LEU A 30 -28.12 -0.35 -0.77
N PRO A 31 -27.72 0.45 0.22
CA PRO A 31 -27.64 1.90 0.05
C PRO A 31 -26.68 2.25 -1.08
N LEU A 32 -27.10 3.15 -1.98
CA LEU A 32 -26.25 3.67 -3.05
C LEU A 32 -25.17 4.64 -2.55
N TYR A 33 -25.34 5.13 -1.33
CA TYR A 33 -24.40 6.08 -0.72
C TYR A 33 -23.50 5.35 0.27
N PRO A 34 -22.18 5.53 0.22
CA PRO A 34 -21.21 4.81 1.05
C PRO A 34 -21.32 5.13 2.56
N ASP A 35 -21.96 6.23 2.91
CA ASP A 35 -22.19 6.66 4.30
C ASP A 35 -23.50 6.13 4.90
N TRP A 36 -24.21 5.24 4.21
CA TRP A 36 -25.38 4.56 4.70
C TRP A 36 -25.17 3.05 4.75
N TYR A 37 -25.80 2.38 5.69
CA TYR A 37 -25.85 0.93 5.77
C TYR A 37 -27.24 0.44 6.21
N HIS A 38 -27.58 -0.79 5.83
CA HIS A 38 -28.79 -1.43 6.31
C HIS A 38 -28.56 -2.17 7.62
N ILE A 39 -29.59 -2.26 8.44
CA ILE A 39 -29.55 -3.02 9.69
C ILE A 39 -30.29 -4.34 9.49
N GLY A 40 -29.59 -5.35 8.99
CA GLY A 40 -30.15 -6.67 8.82
C GLY A 40 -30.97 -6.85 7.55
N TYR A 41 -31.82 -7.84 7.56
CA TYR A 41 -32.70 -8.20 6.47
C TYR A 41 -34.12 -8.43 7.03
N GLU A 42 -35.12 -8.25 6.18
CA GLU A 42 -36.51 -8.52 6.53
C GLU A 42 -37.01 -9.73 5.74
N GLU A 43 -37.57 -10.70 6.45
CA GLU A 43 -38.29 -11.82 5.85
C GLU A 43 -39.79 -11.46 5.77
N VAL A 44 -40.30 -11.44 4.57
CA VAL A 44 -41.69 -11.02 4.29
C VAL A 44 -42.48 -12.19 3.77
N VAL A 45 -43.58 -12.51 4.46
CA VAL A 45 -44.58 -13.49 4.02
C VAL A 45 -45.68 -12.76 3.29
N PHE A 46 -45.95 -13.06 2.04
CA PHE A 46 -46.98 -12.46 1.20
C PHE A 46 -48.33 -13.14 1.41
N ASP A 47 -48.96 -12.89 2.54
CA ASP A 47 -50.29 -13.37 2.88
C ASP A 47 -51.39 -12.30 2.70
N THR A 48 -51.03 -11.05 2.84
CA THR A 48 -51.84 -9.85 2.65
C THR A 48 -51.00 -8.71 2.08
N ASP A 49 -51.62 -7.64 1.66
CA ASP A 49 -50.88 -6.42 1.30
C ASP A 49 -50.20 -5.87 2.56
N LYS A 50 -48.91 -5.64 2.45
CA LYS A 50 -48.08 -5.17 3.55
C LYS A 50 -47.16 -4.04 3.09
N THR A 51 -46.91 -3.11 3.99
CA THR A 51 -45.80 -2.18 3.90
C THR A 51 -44.69 -2.68 4.83
N VAL A 52 -43.50 -2.84 4.29
CA VAL A 52 -42.33 -3.25 5.05
C VAL A 52 -41.30 -2.11 5.00
N GLU A 53 -40.89 -1.62 6.16
CA GLU A 53 -39.88 -0.61 6.28
C GLU A 53 -38.52 -1.29 6.52
N ILE A 54 -37.63 -1.14 5.57
CA ILE A 54 -36.22 -1.59 5.73
C ILE A 54 -35.42 -0.40 6.21
N LEU A 55 -35.01 -0.44 7.46
CA LEU A 55 -34.29 0.66 8.09
C LEU A 55 -32.86 0.74 7.57
N CYS A 56 -32.54 1.87 6.96
CA CYS A 56 -31.16 2.23 6.60
C CYS A 56 -30.69 3.35 7.54
N LEU A 57 -29.62 3.10 8.26
CA LEU A 57 -29.00 4.12 9.11
C LEU A 57 -27.86 4.78 8.36
N ARG A 58 -27.73 6.08 8.59
CA ARG A 58 -26.54 6.79 8.15
C ARG A 58 -25.33 6.30 8.95
N ASN A 59 -24.30 5.90 8.25
CA ASN A 59 -23.03 5.58 8.89
C ASN A 59 -22.35 6.89 9.32
N ASN A 60 -22.58 7.30 10.55
CA ASN A 60 -21.88 8.43 11.16
C ASN A 60 -20.49 8.04 11.66
N ASN A 61 -20.06 6.82 11.44
CA ASN A 61 -18.72 6.39 11.79
C ASN A 61 -17.71 6.99 10.82
N GLY A 62 -16.79 7.73 11.38
CA GLY A 62 -15.56 8.13 10.73
C GLY A 62 -14.50 7.03 10.84
N LEU A 63 -13.40 7.24 10.18
CA LEU A 63 -12.21 6.42 10.28
C LEU A 63 -11.03 7.24 10.78
N ILE A 64 -10.25 6.63 11.67
CA ILE A 64 -8.89 7.05 11.99
C ILE A 64 -7.97 5.97 11.44
N LYS A 65 -7.05 6.33 10.55
CA LYS A 65 -6.00 5.45 10.04
C LYS A 65 -4.68 5.89 10.62
N VAL A 66 -3.95 4.98 11.28
CA VAL A 66 -2.70 5.31 11.98
C VAL A 66 -1.61 4.34 11.59
N ARG A 67 -0.42 4.85 11.37
CA ARG A 67 0.79 4.10 11.05
C ARG A 67 1.99 4.72 11.75
N THR A 68 3.04 3.95 11.92
CA THR A 68 4.32 4.42 12.44
C THR A 68 5.36 4.55 11.35
N ARG A 69 6.21 5.56 11.46
CA ARG A 69 7.38 5.74 10.60
C ARG A 69 8.57 6.23 11.41
N ASP A 70 9.74 5.97 10.92
CA ASP A 70 10.96 6.57 11.44
C ASP A 70 10.96 8.08 11.21
N ALA A 71 11.19 8.85 12.27
CA ALA A 71 11.12 10.31 12.24
C ALA A 71 12.22 10.96 11.39
N LEU A 72 13.35 10.28 11.20
CA LEU A 72 14.53 10.81 10.52
C LEU A 72 14.56 10.43 9.03
N THR A 73 14.11 9.24 8.70
CA THR A 73 14.20 8.70 7.34
C THR A 73 12.87 8.59 6.62
N GLY A 74 11.75 8.67 7.36
CA GLY A 74 10.40 8.45 6.81
C GLY A 74 10.07 6.99 6.50
N CYS A 75 10.99 6.05 6.74
CA CYS A 75 10.76 4.61 6.52
C CYS A 75 9.61 4.10 7.38
N MET A 76 8.71 3.31 6.81
CA MET A 76 7.60 2.71 7.56
C MET A 76 8.11 1.62 8.48
N ILE A 77 7.72 1.71 9.74
CA ILE A 77 8.18 0.81 10.80
C ILE A 77 7.00 -0.03 11.29
N SER A 78 7.20 -1.34 11.33
CA SER A 78 6.23 -2.23 11.96
C SER A 78 6.25 -2.05 13.47
N ASN A 79 5.10 -1.70 14.05
CA ASN A 79 4.97 -1.47 15.49
C ASN A 79 3.54 -1.74 15.98
N THR A 80 3.37 -1.79 17.29
CA THR A 80 2.06 -1.88 17.93
C THR A 80 1.59 -0.51 18.36
N ILE A 81 0.35 -0.18 18.01
CA ILE A 81 -0.30 1.07 18.37
C ILE A 81 -1.23 0.84 19.56
N TYR A 82 -1.16 1.73 20.53
CA TYR A 82 -1.94 1.74 21.75
C TYR A 82 -2.71 3.05 21.86
N ASP A 83 -3.82 3.02 22.58
CA ASP A 83 -4.48 4.27 23.01
C ASP A 83 -3.74 4.91 24.20
N GLU A 84 -4.22 6.06 24.64
CA GLU A 84 -3.66 6.80 25.78
C GLU A 84 -3.67 5.99 27.08
N THR A 85 -4.63 5.09 27.26
CA THR A 85 -4.76 4.22 28.44
C THR A 85 -3.78 3.05 28.43
N GLY A 86 -3.11 2.79 27.30
CA GLY A 86 -2.23 1.66 27.08
C GLY A 86 -2.94 0.40 26.57
N LYS A 87 -4.21 0.50 26.18
CA LYS A 87 -4.91 -0.59 25.51
C LYS A 87 -4.42 -0.72 24.08
N LYS A 88 -4.04 -1.93 23.69
CA LYS A 88 -3.65 -2.25 22.31
C LYS A 88 -4.81 -2.01 21.35
N ILE A 89 -4.55 -1.23 20.30
CA ILE A 89 -5.50 -0.99 19.20
C ILE A 89 -5.21 -1.94 18.03
N GLY A 90 -3.94 -2.06 17.64
CA GLY A 90 -3.55 -2.95 16.54
C GLY A 90 -2.05 -2.92 16.26
N ASN A 91 -1.66 -3.68 15.24
CA ASN A 91 -0.30 -3.66 14.71
C ASN A 91 -0.33 -2.99 13.34
N CYS A 92 0.61 -2.11 13.07
CA CYS A 92 0.90 -1.63 11.73
C CYS A 92 2.16 -2.32 11.19
N ASP A 93 2.32 -2.32 9.88
CA ASP A 93 3.49 -2.85 9.20
C ASP A 93 3.95 -1.96 8.04
N SER A 94 4.98 -2.37 7.33
CA SER A 94 5.60 -1.61 6.25
C SER A 94 4.94 -1.78 4.88
N SER A 95 3.87 -2.57 4.75
CA SER A 95 3.12 -2.74 3.51
C SER A 95 2.23 -1.52 3.21
N GLU A 96 1.73 -1.39 1.99
CA GLU A 96 0.90 -0.25 1.59
C GLU A 96 -0.36 -0.11 2.46
N ASP A 97 -1.04 -1.22 2.76
CA ASP A 97 -2.23 -1.26 3.60
C ASP A 97 -1.94 -1.55 5.08
N GLY A 98 -0.67 -1.54 5.48
CA GLY A 98 -0.19 -1.89 6.82
C GLY A 98 -0.47 -0.84 7.89
N TYR A 99 -1.59 -0.15 7.85
CA TYR A 99 -2.04 0.80 8.87
C TYR A 99 -3.09 0.19 9.80
N VAL A 100 -3.18 0.70 11.02
CA VAL A 100 -4.29 0.40 11.93
C VAL A 100 -5.46 1.29 11.56
N SER A 101 -6.64 0.69 11.39
CA SER A 101 -7.88 1.40 11.09
C SER A 101 -8.88 1.23 12.21
N GLU A 102 -9.40 2.32 12.72
CA GLU A 102 -10.39 2.32 13.80
C GLU A 102 -11.62 3.16 13.42
N ALA A 103 -12.79 2.54 13.57
CA ALA A 103 -14.07 3.21 13.34
C ALA A 103 -14.53 3.92 14.63
N ASN A 104 -14.76 5.22 14.51
CA ASN A 104 -15.24 6.06 15.59
C ASN A 104 -16.27 7.06 15.03
N PRO A 105 -17.14 7.66 15.85
CA PRO A 105 -18.02 8.75 15.38
C PRO A 105 -17.19 9.87 14.71
N ILE A 106 -17.74 10.44 13.62
CA ILE A 106 -17.07 11.56 12.93
C ILE A 106 -16.85 12.71 13.91
N GLY A 107 -15.63 13.26 13.93
CA GLY A 107 -15.22 14.30 14.86
C GLY A 107 -14.76 13.78 16.23
N PHE A 108 -14.80 12.48 16.45
CA PHE A 108 -14.25 11.89 17.68
C PHE A 108 -12.73 12.02 17.69
N GLU A 109 -12.21 12.55 18.76
CA GLU A 109 -10.78 12.73 19.00
C GLU A 109 -10.23 11.58 19.83
N ARG A 110 -9.09 11.04 19.41
CA ARG A 110 -8.42 9.97 20.14
C ARG A 110 -6.90 10.11 20.10
N ASN A 111 -6.29 9.84 21.23
CA ASN A 111 -4.83 9.83 21.36
C ASN A 111 -4.29 8.40 21.11
N TYR A 112 -3.25 8.33 20.31
CA TYR A 112 -2.52 7.11 20.00
C TYR A 112 -1.04 7.26 20.33
N LYS A 113 -0.42 6.17 20.79
CA LYS A 113 1.01 6.13 21.13
C LYS A 113 1.61 4.77 20.81
N THR A 114 2.93 4.69 20.88
CA THR A 114 3.69 3.44 20.92
C THR A 114 4.43 3.34 22.24
N LEU A 115 4.67 2.13 22.71
CA LEU A 115 5.43 1.90 23.96
C LEU A 115 6.94 1.84 23.71
N GLY A 116 7.36 2.06 22.47
CA GLY A 116 8.75 1.87 22.06
C GLY A 116 9.10 0.38 21.90
N ASP A 117 10.30 0.13 21.44
CA ASP A 117 10.87 -1.20 21.30
C ASP A 117 12.39 -1.19 21.56
N THR A 118 13.12 -2.18 21.06
CA THR A 118 14.58 -2.22 21.20
C THR A 118 15.30 -1.13 20.43
N ARG A 119 14.68 -0.56 19.39
CA ARG A 119 15.28 0.43 18.47
C ARG A 119 14.74 1.83 18.66
N TYR A 120 13.46 1.96 19.03
CA TYR A 120 12.75 3.22 19.09
C TYR A 120 12.29 3.57 20.50
N GLU A 121 12.27 4.87 20.81
CA GLU A 121 11.70 5.38 22.04
C GLU A 121 10.17 5.18 22.07
N ALA A 122 9.60 5.17 23.28
CA ALA A 122 8.16 5.33 23.43
C ALA A 122 7.75 6.74 22.98
N THR A 123 6.55 6.85 22.40
CA THR A 123 6.07 8.15 21.93
C THR A 123 5.12 8.79 22.93
N GLU A 124 5.13 10.12 22.96
CA GLU A 124 4.01 10.85 23.55
C GLU A 124 2.72 10.59 22.76
N PRO A 125 1.55 10.67 23.42
CA PRO A 125 0.28 10.49 22.74
C PRO A 125 0.05 11.55 21.65
N ALA A 126 -0.25 11.10 20.44
CA ALA A 126 -0.61 11.94 19.29
C ALA A 126 -2.13 11.91 19.06
N LEU A 127 -2.73 13.09 18.97
CA LEU A 127 -4.17 13.26 18.79
C LEU A 127 -4.55 13.14 17.31
N PHE A 128 -5.51 12.27 16.99
CA PHE A 128 -6.10 12.15 15.67
C PHE A 128 -7.62 12.22 15.75
N ILE A 129 -8.23 12.68 14.66
CA ILE A 129 -9.69 12.94 14.58
C ILE A 129 -10.29 11.99 13.56
N ALA A 130 -11.40 11.36 13.91
CA ALA A 130 -12.18 10.54 13.00
C ALA A 130 -12.85 11.40 11.93
N VAL A 131 -12.55 11.15 10.67
CA VAL A 131 -13.13 11.81 9.51
C VAL A 131 -13.92 10.81 8.68
N LYS A 132 -14.73 11.31 7.73
CA LYS A 132 -15.47 10.42 6.82
C LYS A 132 -14.53 9.43 6.13
N PRO A 133 -14.97 8.19 5.88
CA PRO A 133 -14.11 7.18 5.24
C PRO A 133 -13.50 7.62 3.90
N SER A 134 -14.23 8.43 3.12
CA SER A 134 -13.74 9.00 1.85
C SER A 134 -12.68 10.09 2.01
N GLU A 135 -12.57 10.67 3.19
CA GLU A 135 -11.64 11.75 3.55
C GLU A 135 -10.48 11.23 4.42
N ALA A 136 -10.55 9.96 4.87
CA ALA A 136 -9.59 9.40 5.81
C ALA A 136 -8.24 9.15 5.15
N VAL A 137 -7.27 9.97 5.51
CA VAL A 137 -5.85 9.80 5.18
C VAL A 137 -5.13 9.01 6.28
N VAL A 138 -3.99 8.42 5.95
CA VAL A 138 -3.15 7.76 6.95
C VAL A 138 -2.39 8.82 7.74
N ASN A 139 -2.59 8.82 9.06
CA ASN A 139 -1.84 9.64 10.01
C ASN A 139 -0.59 8.90 10.47
N TYR A 140 0.46 9.63 10.80
CA TYR A 140 1.74 9.03 11.18
C TYR A 140 2.09 9.37 12.63
N ILE A 141 2.58 8.35 13.34
CA ILE A 141 3.30 8.51 14.61
C ILE A 141 4.78 8.40 14.29
N ASP A 142 5.52 9.48 14.52
CA ASP A 142 6.94 9.54 14.25
C ASP A 142 7.71 8.88 15.40
N LEU A 143 8.52 7.87 15.06
CA LEU A 143 9.34 7.12 16.00
C LEU A 143 10.76 7.66 16.00
N HIS A 144 11.24 8.08 17.15
CA HIS A 144 12.62 8.53 17.33
C HIS A 144 13.52 7.35 17.70
N PRO A 145 14.62 7.11 16.98
CA PRO A 145 15.57 6.06 17.33
C PRO A 145 16.21 6.32 18.68
N LYS A 146 16.45 5.25 19.44
CA LYS A 146 17.20 5.31 20.69
C LYS A 146 18.65 5.68 20.43
N GLU A 147 19.29 6.26 21.44
CA GLU A 147 20.73 6.52 21.39
C GLU A 147 21.52 5.24 21.06
N GLY A 148 22.51 5.36 20.18
CA GLY A 148 23.34 4.23 19.74
C GLY A 148 22.70 3.34 18.66
N GLN A 149 21.55 3.71 18.12
CA GLN A 149 20.97 3.04 16.96
C GLN A 149 21.53 3.63 15.67
N ASP A 150 22.54 2.97 15.10
CA ASP A 150 23.19 3.40 13.86
C ASP A 150 22.61 2.66 12.65
N TYR A 151 22.13 3.42 11.69
CA TYR A 151 21.62 2.91 10.40
C TYR A 151 21.59 4.03 9.37
N ILE A 152 21.57 3.61 8.11
CA ILE A 152 21.23 4.47 6.97
C ILE A 152 19.93 3.98 6.34
N ALA A 153 19.28 4.81 5.54
CA ALA A 153 18.15 4.40 4.72
C ALA A 153 18.53 4.49 3.24
N LEU A 154 18.17 3.47 2.48
CA LEU A 154 18.26 3.47 1.03
C LEU A 154 16.84 3.52 0.45
N LYS A 155 16.60 4.48 -0.43
CA LYS A 155 15.34 4.61 -1.17
C LYS A 155 15.57 4.20 -2.62
N PHE A 156 14.88 3.13 -3.04
CA PHE A 156 14.98 2.60 -4.39
C PHE A 156 13.80 3.09 -5.24
N ILE A 157 14.11 3.71 -6.36
CA ILE A 157 13.11 4.19 -7.31
C ILE A 157 13.52 3.85 -8.75
N ASP A 158 12.51 3.68 -9.59
CA ASP A 158 12.69 3.61 -11.03
C ASP A 158 13.12 4.98 -11.56
N SER A 159 14.19 5.03 -12.36
CA SER A 159 14.76 6.30 -12.83
C SER A 159 13.85 7.04 -13.81
N VAL A 160 12.94 6.34 -14.50
CA VAL A 160 12.03 6.89 -15.51
C VAL A 160 10.69 7.28 -14.89
N THR A 161 10.04 6.33 -14.24
CA THR A 161 8.69 6.52 -13.70
C THR A 161 8.67 7.18 -12.33
N LYS A 162 9.82 7.19 -11.63
CA LYS A 162 9.98 7.60 -10.22
C LYS A 162 9.15 6.79 -9.24
N ALA A 163 8.59 5.68 -9.70
CA ALA A 163 7.84 4.76 -8.85
C ALA A 163 8.78 4.05 -7.85
N PRO A 164 8.31 3.77 -6.61
CA PRO A 164 9.09 3.02 -5.65
C PRO A 164 9.31 1.58 -6.11
N ILE A 165 10.50 1.05 -5.83
CA ILE A 165 10.86 -0.32 -6.07
C ILE A 165 10.85 -1.06 -4.73
N THR A 166 9.93 -2.04 -4.58
CA THR A 166 9.63 -2.66 -3.29
C THR A 166 10.04 -4.12 -3.16
N THR A 167 10.47 -4.77 -4.25
CA THR A 167 10.80 -6.21 -4.26
C THR A 167 11.96 -6.54 -5.18
N GLY A 168 12.58 -7.70 -4.97
CA GLY A 168 13.58 -8.27 -5.89
C GLY A 168 14.94 -7.56 -5.88
N ILE A 169 15.27 -6.84 -4.80
CA ILE A 169 16.50 -6.07 -4.70
C ILE A 169 17.58 -6.88 -3.99
N SER A 170 18.69 -7.09 -4.66
CA SER A 170 19.93 -7.59 -4.07
C SER A 170 20.94 -6.45 -3.94
N CYS A 171 21.45 -6.22 -2.75
CA CYS A 171 22.35 -5.11 -2.47
C CYS A 171 23.64 -5.61 -1.80
N TRP A 172 24.78 -5.12 -2.24
CA TRP A 172 26.09 -5.39 -1.67
C TRP A 172 26.70 -4.09 -1.14
N PHE A 173 27.15 -4.13 0.10
CA PHE A 173 27.92 -3.07 0.73
C PHE A 173 29.39 -3.52 0.77
N SER A 174 30.21 -2.94 -0.10
CA SER A 174 31.58 -3.36 -0.36
C SER A 174 31.65 -4.85 -0.72
N SER A 175 31.91 -5.74 0.22
CA SER A 175 31.96 -7.19 0.00
C SER A 175 30.85 -7.98 0.67
N THR A 176 29.95 -7.29 1.41
CA THR A 176 28.92 -7.96 2.20
C THR A 176 27.57 -7.87 1.50
N VAL A 177 26.97 -9.02 1.21
CA VAL A 177 25.60 -9.09 0.67
C VAL A 177 24.62 -8.82 1.78
N LYS A 178 23.66 -7.94 1.50
CA LYS A 178 22.50 -7.69 2.36
C LYS A 178 21.23 -7.97 1.59
N ILE A 179 20.34 -8.77 2.18
CA ILE A 179 18.98 -8.90 1.68
C ILE A 179 18.23 -7.64 2.09
N ILE A 180 17.67 -6.95 1.11
CA ILE A 180 16.96 -5.70 1.32
C ILE A 180 15.47 -5.98 1.35
N VAL A 181 14.84 -5.58 2.45
CA VAL A 181 13.38 -5.55 2.57
C VAL A 181 12.99 -4.08 2.68
N THR A 182 12.32 -3.59 1.66
CA THR A 182 11.84 -2.22 1.61
C THR A 182 10.41 -2.12 2.15
N ASP A 183 10.04 -0.93 2.58
CA ASP A 183 8.64 -0.58 2.79
C ASP A 183 7.93 -0.32 1.43
N TYR A 184 6.65 0.02 1.46
CA TYR A 184 5.86 0.30 0.25
C TYR A 184 6.32 1.56 -0.52
N GLN A 185 7.13 2.41 0.10
CA GLN A 185 7.74 3.59 -0.53
C GLN A 185 9.12 3.31 -1.13
N GLY A 186 9.57 2.05 -1.07
CA GLY A 186 10.87 1.63 -1.56
C GLY A 186 12.02 1.96 -0.60
N ILE A 187 11.75 2.25 0.69
CA ILE A 187 12.77 2.60 1.67
C ILE A 187 13.13 1.39 2.52
N ALA A 188 14.43 1.16 2.70
CA ALA A 188 14.97 0.12 3.57
C ALA A 188 15.98 0.68 4.56
N HIS A 189 15.92 0.23 5.81
CA HIS A 189 16.94 0.51 6.81
C HIS A 189 18.09 -0.49 6.74
N ILE A 190 19.30 0.01 6.72
CA ILE A 190 20.53 -0.77 6.73
C ILE A 190 21.28 -0.46 8.03
N SER A 191 21.28 -1.40 8.96
CA SER A 191 21.95 -1.24 10.26
C SER A 191 23.47 -1.16 10.09
N GLY A 192 24.11 -0.30 10.86
CA GLY A 192 25.55 -0.09 10.95
C GLY A 192 25.95 1.36 10.65
N THR A 193 27.21 1.66 10.98
CA THR A 193 27.86 2.93 10.67
C THR A 193 28.57 2.84 9.32
N TYR A 194 28.49 3.90 8.52
CA TYR A 194 29.06 3.99 7.17
C TYR A 194 29.84 5.31 7.01
N ASP A 195 30.63 5.64 8.00
CA ASP A 195 31.48 6.84 8.09
C ASP A 195 32.80 6.75 7.32
N SER A 196 33.04 5.62 6.65
CA SER A 196 34.16 5.40 5.75
C SER A 196 33.67 5.06 4.35
N LYS A 197 34.60 5.02 3.38
CA LYS A 197 34.30 4.71 1.99
C LYS A 197 33.55 3.38 1.85
N VAL A 198 32.39 3.42 1.22
CA VAL A 198 31.54 2.26 0.93
C VAL A 198 31.20 2.21 -0.55
N VAL A 199 31.21 1.01 -1.13
CA VAL A 199 30.67 0.77 -2.48
C VAL A 199 29.32 0.12 -2.33
N ILE A 200 28.31 0.71 -2.95
CA ILE A 200 26.96 0.15 -3.03
C ILE A 200 26.77 -0.39 -4.44
N LEU A 201 26.55 -1.70 -4.53
CA LEU A 201 26.20 -2.38 -5.75
C LEU A 201 24.77 -2.94 -5.59
N VAL A 202 23.91 -2.65 -6.54
CA VAL A 202 22.51 -3.10 -6.52
C VAL A 202 22.18 -3.83 -7.82
N ARG A 203 21.55 -4.98 -7.69
CA ARG A 203 21.03 -5.77 -8.82
C ARG A 203 19.55 -6.03 -8.64
N ARG A 204 18.84 -5.88 -9.73
CA ARG A 204 17.44 -6.26 -9.85
C ARG A 204 17.15 -6.65 -11.30
N ASP A 205 16.35 -7.71 -11.48
CA ASP A 205 15.94 -8.15 -12.81
C ASP A 205 15.17 -7.04 -13.54
N GLY A 206 15.51 -6.86 -14.83
CA GLY A 206 14.95 -5.80 -15.67
C GLY A 206 15.53 -4.41 -15.46
N TYR A 207 16.62 -4.30 -14.68
CA TYR A 207 17.34 -3.05 -14.44
C TYR A 207 18.83 -3.21 -14.61
N THR A 208 19.46 -2.18 -15.16
CA THR A 208 20.92 -2.11 -15.24
C THR A 208 21.52 -2.11 -13.84
N GLU A 209 22.64 -2.83 -13.66
CA GLU A 209 23.38 -2.88 -12.40
C GLU A 209 23.77 -1.46 -11.94
N TYR A 210 23.39 -1.12 -10.72
CA TYR A 210 23.84 0.11 -10.06
C TYR A 210 25.11 -0.20 -9.29
N ASN A 211 26.17 0.58 -9.52
CA ASN A 211 27.45 0.45 -8.83
C ASN A 211 28.04 1.83 -8.57
N GLN A 212 28.04 2.24 -7.30
CA GLN A 212 28.55 3.55 -6.92
C GLN A 212 29.33 3.54 -5.61
N SER A 213 30.34 4.39 -5.55
CA SER A 213 31.20 4.59 -4.38
C SER A 213 30.79 5.87 -3.65
N TYR A 214 30.69 5.78 -2.32
CA TYR A 214 30.45 6.90 -1.42
C TYR A 214 31.61 7.01 -0.43
N ASP A 215 32.09 8.22 -0.16
CA ASP A 215 33.17 8.44 0.79
C ASP A 215 32.69 8.17 2.23
N ASN A 216 31.47 8.55 2.52
CA ASN A 216 30.74 8.20 3.74
C ASN A 216 29.22 8.27 3.48
N LEU A 217 28.45 7.67 4.37
CA LEU A 217 26.99 7.83 4.46
C LEU A 217 26.66 8.24 5.90
N ALA A 218 26.13 9.43 6.04
CA ALA A 218 25.83 9.97 7.36
C ALA A 218 24.76 9.11 8.07
N ASN A 219 24.94 8.90 9.37
CA ASN A 219 23.98 8.16 10.18
C ASN A 219 22.57 8.78 10.07
N HIS A 220 21.55 7.95 9.98
CA HIS A 220 20.15 8.33 9.77
C HIS A 220 19.87 9.12 8.47
N SER A 221 20.80 9.10 7.51
CA SER A 221 20.56 9.71 6.19
C SER A 221 19.77 8.82 5.27
N VAL A 222 19.10 9.44 4.28
CA VAL A 222 18.42 8.75 3.19
C VAL A 222 19.21 8.94 1.91
N THR A 223 19.66 7.85 1.30
CA THR A 223 20.32 7.86 -0.01
C THR A 223 19.36 7.30 -1.05
N THR A 224 19.02 8.10 -2.06
CA THR A 224 18.16 7.63 -3.16
C THR A 224 19.01 6.93 -4.21
N ILE A 225 18.60 5.72 -4.57
CA ILE A 225 19.18 4.88 -5.62
C ILE A 225 18.18 4.81 -6.77
N GLU A 226 18.53 5.43 -7.88
CA GLU A 226 17.73 5.40 -9.10
C GLU A 226 18.20 4.23 -9.97
N LEU A 227 17.35 3.21 -10.11
CA LEU A 227 17.63 2.08 -10.99
C LEU A 227 17.15 2.38 -12.40
N VAL A 228 18.01 2.19 -13.38
CA VAL A 228 17.72 2.43 -14.79
C VAL A 228 17.14 1.14 -15.38
N PRO A 229 15.91 1.15 -15.91
CA PRO A 229 15.37 -0.01 -16.60
C PRO A 229 16.28 -0.46 -17.75
N GLU A 230 16.44 -1.75 -17.90
CA GLU A 230 17.10 -2.29 -19.09
C GLU A 230 16.30 -1.93 -20.34
N PRO A 231 16.97 -1.57 -21.45
CA PRO A 231 16.27 -1.32 -22.69
C PRO A 231 15.50 -2.57 -23.10
N VAL A 232 14.18 -2.44 -23.23
CA VAL A 232 13.38 -3.49 -23.85
C VAL A 232 13.68 -3.41 -25.34
N PHE A 233 14.51 -4.33 -25.82
CA PHE A 233 14.59 -4.54 -27.26
C PHE A 233 13.28 -5.22 -27.66
N GLU A 234 12.33 -4.45 -28.13
CA GLU A 234 11.24 -5.04 -28.91
C GLU A 234 11.90 -5.80 -30.03
N ASN A 235 11.63 -7.10 -30.09
CA ASN A 235 12.12 -7.90 -31.20
C ASN A 235 11.35 -7.39 -32.43
N ASP A 236 11.99 -6.48 -33.17
CA ASP A 236 11.41 -5.85 -34.37
C ASP A 236 11.32 -6.82 -35.56
N GLY A 237 11.52 -8.11 -35.30
CA GLY A 237 11.51 -9.16 -36.30
C GLY A 237 12.76 -9.16 -37.18
N ILE A 238 13.81 -8.46 -36.79
CA ILE A 238 15.10 -8.50 -37.49
C ILE A 238 15.92 -9.63 -36.90
N ASP A 239 16.05 -10.73 -37.61
CA ASP A 239 17.00 -11.81 -37.31
C ASP A 239 18.40 -11.39 -37.75
N TYR A 240 19.33 -11.33 -36.80
CA TYR A 240 20.73 -11.15 -37.12
C TYR A 240 21.35 -12.51 -37.42
N MET A 241 21.90 -12.68 -38.63
CA MET A 241 22.62 -13.86 -38.98
C MET A 241 24.16 -13.57 -38.86
N GLN A 242 24.82 -14.31 -38.01
CA GLN A 242 26.28 -14.27 -37.92
C GLN A 242 26.86 -14.96 -39.14
N ILE A 243 27.62 -14.23 -39.96
CA ILE A 243 28.34 -14.79 -41.08
C ILE A 243 29.71 -15.27 -40.56
N GLU A 244 29.90 -16.58 -40.50
CA GLU A 244 31.18 -17.15 -40.16
C GLU A 244 32.22 -16.83 -41.27
N GLY A 245 33.28 -16.11 -40.90
CA GLY A 245 34.43 -15.97 -41.81
C GLY A 245 35.26 -14.72 -41.69
N ASP A 246 34.73 -13.57 -41.34
CA ASP A 246 35.48 -12.29 -41.32
C ASP A 246 35.46 -11.54 -39.99
N GLY A 247 34.71 -12.01 -39.00
CA GLY A 247 34.58 -11.38 -37.70
C GLY A 247 33.80 -10.03 -37.73
N ILE A 248 33.14 -9.71 -38.83
CA ILE A 248 32.29 -8.52 -38.96
C ILE A 248 30.83 -8.95 -38.96
N GLU A 249 30.07 -8.44 -38.01
CA GLU A 249 28.60 -8.64 -37.98
C GLU A 249 27.94 -7.78 -39.08
N HIS A 250 27.33 -8.45 -40.05
CA HIS A 250 26.53 -7.76 -41.07
C HIS A 250 25.05 -7.90 -40.74
N PRO A 251 24.30 -6.80 -40.55
CA PRO A 251 22.87 -6.85 -40.37
C PRO A 251 22.19 -7.34 -41.65
N ILE A 252 21.44 -8.44 -41.56
CA ILE A 252 20.59 -8.92 -42.65
C ILE A 252 19.16 -8.52 -42.35
N PHE A 253 18.65 -7.59 -43.13
CA PHE A 253 17.24 -7.22 -43.09
C PHE A 253 16.43 -8.28 -43.84
N ARG A 254 15.65 -9.09 -43.14
CA ARG A 254 14.55 -9.83 -43.74
C ARG A 254 13.33 -8.92 -43.75
N VAL A 255 12.85 -8.59 -44.91
CA VAL A 255 11.51 -8.02 -45.07
C VAL A 255 10.54 -9.15 -44.72
N GLY A 256 9.84 -9.03 -43.60
CA GLY A 256 8.81 -9.98 -43.21
C GLY A 256 7.79 -10.14 -44.34
N ASP A 257 7.36 -11.39 -44.59
CA ASP A 257 6.29 -11.67 -45.53
C ASP A 257 5.04 -10.89 -45.09
N VAL A 258 4.65 -9.94 -45.91
CA VAL A 258 3.34 -9.28 -45.77
C VAL A 258 2.31 -10.32 -46.15
N GLU A 259 1.70 -10.97 -45.15
CA GLU A 259 0.50 -11.76 -45.40
C GLU A 259 -0.58 -10.82 -45.96
N SER A 260 -0.84 -10.94 -47.26
CA SER A 260 -1.98 -10.31 -47.90
C SER A 260 -3.24 -11.05 -47.51
N ASN A 261 -4.08 -10.43 -46.69
CA ASN A 261 -5.48 -10.76 -46.54
C ASN A 261 -6.30 -10.15 -47.69
#